data_933a42eeff46da30b6d3aa73ca1bd46c
#
_entry.id   933a42eeff46da30b6d3aa73ca1bd46c
#
_cell.length_a   1.000
_cell.length_b   1.000
_cell.length_c   1.000
_cell.angle_alpha   90.00
_cell.angle_beta   90.00
_cell.angle_gamma   90.00
#
_symmetry.space_group_name_H-M   'P 1'
#
loop_
_entity.id
_entity.type
_entity.pdbx_description
1 polymer ?
#
loop_
_entity_poly.entity_id
_entity_poly.type
_entity_poly.pdbx_seq_one_letter_code
_entity_poly.pdbx_strand_id
1 'polypeptide(L)'
;MIKICLDAGHYGKYNQSPANKKYYESEAMFKLVEHLREELLTYKDVHVKTTRANIEDNPSLYSRGKKAKGYDLFISEHSNAVGSGVNDSVDYVVVYRSYKNNADDLGLKLAKAVADTMGTKQNPRTSIRKSEKGEWEYYGVLRGADDAGCPLFYIVENSFHTNPISTTWLLDDSNLKKLAQAQAKAIADYYKLSKKASIPDKAITPESDPEDIKWAQEKLNAVLPDWVPRLKVDGDYGSKTRIAVLILWDSLGWGKHMKDDGTRIGKSTREVLAKY
;
A
#
# COMPACT_ATOMS: atom_id res chain seq x y z
N MET A 1 -6.03 -7.22 -12.77
CA MET A 1 -5.99 -5.96 -11.96
C MET A 1 -6.79 -6.20 -10.70
N ILE A 2 -6.17 -6.01 -9.53
CA ILE A 2 -6.81 -6.13 -8.20
C ILE A 2 -7.32 -4.76 -7.77
N LYS A 3 -8.56 -4.71 -7.31
CA LYS A 3 -9.22 -3.48 -6.85
C LYS A 3 -9.35 -3.48 -5.34
N ILE A 4 -8.77 -2.48 -4.67
CA ILE A 4 -8.72 -2.36 -3.22
C ILE A 4 -9.43 -1.09 -2.78
N CYS A 5 -10.37 -1.22 -1.85
CA CYS A 5 -11.07 -0.11 -1.23
C CYS A 5 -10.57 0.04 0.22
N LEU A 6 -9.94 1.16 0.53
CA LEU A 6 -9.42 1.46 1.85
C LEU A 6 -10.35 2.43 2.60
N ASP A 7 -10.53 2.19 3.87
CA ASP A 7 -11.29 3.04 4.79
C ASP A 7 -10.43 3.44 5.98
N ALA A 8 -10.40 4.72 6.30
CA ALA A 8 -9.82 5.19 7.54
C ALA A 8 -10.92 5.31 8.60
N GLY A 9 -10.74 4.69 9.74
CA GLY A 9 -11.71 4.77 10.84
C GLY A 9 -12.02 6.19 11.27
N HIS A 10 -13.23 6.41 11.78
CA HIS A 10 -13.69 7.69 12.33
C HIS A 10 -13.63 8.88 11.36
N TYR A 11 -13.56 10.13 11.86
CA TYR A 11 -13.49 11.39 11.08
C TYR A 11 -13.00 12.53 11.97
N GLY A 12 -12.54 13.62 11.39
CA GLY A 12 -12.11 14.82 12.10
C GLY A 12 -11.12 14.52 13.23
N LYS A 13 -11.32 15.13 14.38
CA LYS A 13 -10.63 14.82 15.64
C LYS A 13 -11.49 13.90 16.51
N TYR A 14 -11.48 12.62 16.22
CA TYR A 14 -12.29 11.64 16.92
C TYR A 14 -11.44 10.56 17.58
N ASN A 15 -11.91 10.02 18.70
CA ASN A 15 -11.31 8.95 19.47
C ASN A 15 -9.89 9.30 19.97
N GLN A 16 -9.85 10.33 20.85
CA GLN A 16 -8.61 10.78 21.46
C GLN A 16 -8.08 9.72 22.46
N SER A 17 -6.79 9.44 22.38
CA SER A 17 -6.16 8.50 23.33
C SER A 17 -6.17 9.03 24.77
N PRO A 18 -6.51 8.19 25.74
CA PRO A 18 -6.31 8.53 27.15
C PRO A 18 -4.84 8.55 27.56
N ALA A 19 -3.98 7.82 26.84
CA ALA A 19 -2.55 7.70 27.14
C ALA A 19 -1.74 8.88 26.57
N ASN A 20 -2.17 9.49 25.45
CA ASN A 20 -1.51 10.64 24.86
C ASN A 20 -2.52 11.54 24.18
N LYS A 21 -2.75 12.74 24.73
CA LYS A 21 -3.74 13.70 24.25
C LYS A 21 -3.45 14.30 22.86
N LYS A 22 -2.25 14.08 22.31
CA LYS A 22 -1.93 14.47 20.93
C LYS A 22 -2.42 13.44 19.90
N TYR A 23 -2.75 12.22 20.33
CA TYR A 23 -3.21 11.16 19.45
C TYR A 23 -4.74 11.21 19.29
N TYR A 24 -5.16 11.25 18.04
CA TYR A 24 -6.53 10.98 17.60
C TYR A 24 -6.50 9.83 16.62
N GLU A 25 -7.27 8.78 16.89
CA GLU A 25 -7.33 7.61 16.01
C GLU A 25 -7.67 8.00 14.57
N SER A 26 -8.66 8.87 14.41
CA SER A 26 -9.10 9.37 13.11
C SER A 26 -7.97 10.00 12.27
N GLU A 27 -7.09 10.77 12.91
CA GLU A 27 -5.96 11.43 12.22
C GLU A 27 -4.85 10.43 11.86
N ALA A 28 -4.51 9.54 12.78
CA ALA A 28 -3.46 8.54 12.56
C ALA A 28 -3.88 7.53 11.48
N MET A 29 -5.11 7.04 11.54
CA MET A 29 -5.61 6.07 10.56
C MET A 29 -5.86 6.69 9.19
N PHE A 30 -6.20 7.97 9.11
CA PHE A 30 -6.29 8.68 7.84
C PHE A 30 -4.92 8.76 7.15
N LYS A 31 -3.87 9.13 7.89
CA LYS A 31 -2.49 9.14 7.38
C LYS A 31 -2.02 7.74 6.97
N LEU A 32 -2.30 6.72 7.80
CA LEU A 32 -1.96 5.34 7.48
C LEU A 32 -2.59 4.89 6.16
N VAL A 33 -3.87 5.19 5.96
CA VAL A 33 -4.59 4.84 4.73
C VAL A 33 -4.00 5.53 3.51
N GLU A 34 -3.60 6.81 3.61
CA GLU A 34 -2.94 7.49 2.49
C GLU A 34 -1.58 6.86 2.18
N HIS A 35 -0.74 6.56 3.19
CA HIS A 35 0.53 5.85 2.97
C HIS A 35 0.33 4.44 2.40
N LEU A 36 -0.68 3.70 2.88
CA LEU A 36 -1.01 2.36 2.36
C LEU A 36 -1.48 2.44 0.89
N ARG A 37 -2.28 3.44 0.56
CA ARG A 37 -2.70 3.70 -0.82
C ARG A 37 -1.50 4.00 -1.72
N GLU A 38 -0.61 4.89 -1.30
CA GLU A 38 0.61 5.23 -2.04
C GLU A 38 1.47 3.99 -2.27
N GLU A 39 1.72 3.19 -1.23
CA GLU A 39 2.53 1.99 -1.32
C GLU A 39 1.90 0.93 -2.22
N LEU A 40 0.60 0.67 -2.12
CA LEU A 40 -0.11 -0.27 -2.98
C LEU A 40 -0.07 0.15 -4.46
N LEU A 41 -0.09 1.44 -4.76
CA LEU A 41 0.02 1.96 -6.12
C LEU A 41 1.42 1.75 -6.73
N THR A 42 2.42 1.35 -5.94
CA THR A 42 3.74 0.94 -6.46
C THR A 42 3.71 -0.46 -7.10
N TYR A 43 2.64 -1.23 -6.92
CA TYR A 43 2.49 -2.55 -7.52
C TYR A 43 1.77 -2.49 -8.88
N LYS A 44 2.12 -3.42 -9.77
CA LYS A 44 1.47 -3.58 -11.09
C LYS A 44 0.03 -4.08 -10.90
N ASP A 45 -0.85 -3.69 -11.79
CA ASP A 45 -2.23 -4.18 -11.84
C ASP A 45 -3.03 -3.99 -10.54
N VAL A 46 -2.78 -2.90 -9.84
CA VAL A 46 -3.50 -2.50 -8.63
C VAL A 46 -4.26 -1.20 -8.89
N HIS A 47 -5.53 -1.19 -8.49
CA HIS A 47 -6.37 -0.01 -8.41
C HIS A 47 -6.80 0.20 -6.95
N VAL A 48 -6.57 1.39 -6.40
CA VAL A 48 -6.92 1.71 -5.02
C VAL A 48 -7.84 2.93 -4.99
N LYS A 49 -8.90 2.85 -4.19
CA LYS A 49 -9.66 4.02 -3.77
C LYS A 49 -9.80 4.08 -2.26
N THR A 50 -10.08 5.26 -1.75
CA THR A 50 -10.42 5.49 -0.34
C THR A 50 -11.92 5.78 -0.19
N THR A 51 -12.47 5.50 0.99
CA THR A 51 -13.88 5.78 1.30
C THR A 51 -14.14 7.25 1.57
N ARG A 52 -13.09 8.00 1.94
CA ARG A 52 -13.13 9.43 2.27
C ARG A 52 -12.04 10.17 1.50
N ALA A 53 -12.36 11.34 0.97
CA ALA A 53 -11.40 12.23 0.32
C ALA A 53 -10.71 13.16 1.33
N ASN A 54 -11.41 13.53 2.39
CA ASN A 54 -10.95 14.45 3.42
C ASN A 54 -11.15 13.85 4.81
N ILE A 55 -10.35 14.30 5.77
CA ILE A 55 -10.45 13.87 7.16
C ILE A 55 -11.80 14.24 7.79
N GLU A 56 -12.42 15.32 7.37
CA GLU A 56 -13.71 15.81 7.89
C GLU A 56 -14.92 15.08 7.28
N ASP A 57 -14.72 14.31 6.20
CA ASP A 57 -15.79 13.54 5.61
C ASP A 57 -16.30 12.47 6.59
N ASN A 58 -17.62 12.48 6.85
CA ASN A 58 -18.25 11.54 7.79
C ASN A 58 -19.40 10.74 7.17
N PRO A 59 -19.14 9.93 6.15
CA PRO A 59 -20.15 8.99 5.68
C PRO A 59 -20.48 7.94 6.76
N SER A 60 -21.72 7.46 6.79
CA SER A 60 -22.10 6.43 7.75
C SER A 60 -21.26 5.16 7.58
N LEU A 61 -21.08 4.39 8.66
CA LEU A 61 -20.27 3.15 8.63
C LEU A 61 -20.73 2.20 7.51
N TYR A 62 -22.04 2.03 7.37
CA TYR A 62 -22.61 1.20 6.31
C TYR A 62 -22.28 1.75 4.91
N SER A 63 -22.42 3.07 4.70
CA SER A 63 -22.09 3.71 3.43
C SER A 63 -20.60 3.60 3.06
N ARG A 64 -19.70 3.61 4.05
CA ARG A 64 -18.26 3.38 3.82
C ARG A 64 -18.04 1.98 3.25
N GLY A 65 -18.60 0.94 3.89
CA GLY A 65 -18.49 -0.43 3.38
C GLY A 65 -19.12 -0.60 2.00
N LYS A 66 -20.28 0.03 1.73
CA LYS A 66 -20.94 -0.03 0.41
C LYS A 66 -20.08 0.50 -0.73
N LYS A 67 -19.11 1.36 -0.45
CA LYS A 67 -18.13 1.82 -1.46
C LYS A 67 -17.23 0.69 -1.97
N ALA A 68 -17.19 -0.47 -1.31
CA ALA A 68 -16.46 -1.66 -1.78
C ALA A 68 -17.15 -2.40 -2.94
N LYS A 69 -18.27 -1.92 -3.47
CA LYS A 69 -18.96 -2.56 -4.60
C LYS A 69 -18.04 -2.65 -5.82
N GLY A 70 -17.81 -3.88 -6.31
CA GLY A 70 -16.94 -4.15 -7.45
C GLY A 70 -15.44 -4.10 -7.12
N TYR A 71 -15.08 -4.18 -5.84
CA TYR A 71 -13.73 -4.29 -5.33
C TYR A 71 -13.47 -5.70 -4.78
N ASP A 72 -12.22 -6.15 -4.88
CA ASP A 72 -11.79 -7.48 -4.48
C ASP A 72 -11.42 -7.54 -2.99
N LEU A 73 -11.03 -6.40 -2.42
CA LEU A 73 -10.60 -6.27 -1.04
C LEU A 73 -11.09 -4.94 -0.46
N PHE A 74 -11.63 -5.00 0.76
CA PHE A 74 -11.93 -3.84 1.59
C PHE A 74 -11.17 -3.94 2.91
N ILE A 75 -10.49 -2.85 3.29
CA ILE A 75 -9.79 -2.75 4.58
C ILE A 75 -10.19 -1.44 5.27
N SER A 76 -10.64 -1.55 6.52
CA SER A 76 -10.88 -0.41 7.41
C SER A 76 -9.81 -0.38 8.50
N GLU A 77 -9.03 0.69 8.54
CA GLU A 77 -7.91 0.86 9.47
C GLU A 77 -8.38 1.54 10.76
N HIS A 78 -8.03 0.93 11.88
CA HIS A 78 -8.38 1.35 13.23
C HIS A 78 -7.23 1.16 14.22
N SER A 79 -7.37 1.74 15.40
CA SER A 79 -6.61 1.40 16.60
C SER A 79 -7.56 1.13 17.75
N ASN A 80 -7.39 0.01 18.42
CA ASN A 80 -8.32 -0.51 19.42
C ASN A 80 -8.24 0.27 20.75
N ALA A 81 -9.20 0.01 21.62
CA ALA A 81 -9.24 0.51 22.98
C ALA A 81 -9.63 -0.58 23.99
N VAL A 82 -9.07 -0.52 25.20
CA VAL A 82 -9.49 -1.33 26.34
C VAL A 82 -10.11 -0.42 27.39
N GLY A 83 -11.45 -0.38 27.44
CA GLY A 83 -12.15 0.55 28.31
C GLY A 83 -11.91 2.01 27.95
N SER A 84 -11.98 2.91 28.93
CA SER A 84 -11.85 4.35 28.77
C SER A 84 -10.55 4.95 29.32
N GLY A 85 -9.73 4.13 29.98
CA GLY A 85 -8.50 4.56 30.66
C GLY A 85 -7.23 4.04 29.98
N VAL A 86 -6.09 4.44 30.53
CA VAL A 86 -4.78 3.93 30.12
C VAL A 86 -4.65 2.46 30.51
N ASN A 87 -4.15 1.65 29.59
CA ASN A 87 -3.86 0.24 29.80
C ASN A 87 -2.55 -0.12 29.10
N ASP A 88 -1.50 -0.39 29.85
CA ASP A 88 -0.15 -0.72 29.37
C ASP A 88 0.10 -2.23 29.22
N SER A 89 -0.83 -3.05 29.68
CA SER A 89 -0.72 -4.52 29.67
C SER A 89 -1.29 -5.15 28.40
N VAL A 90 -2.18 -4.46 27.69
CA VAL A 90 -2.81 -4.97 26.46
C VAL A 90 -2.13 -4.36 25.24
N ASP A 91 -1.51 -5.22 24.43
CA ASP A 91 -0.76 -4.83 23.24
C ASP A 91 -0.72 -5.99 22.25
N TYR A 92 -1.73 -6.08 21.38
CA TYR A 92 -1.81 -7.06 20.30
C TYR A 92 -2.56 -6.48 19.10
N VAL A 93 -2.37 -7.13 17.97
CA VAL A 93 -3.12 -6.83 16.75
C VAL A 93 -4.29 -7.80 16.60
N VAL A 94 -5.46 -7.27 16.28
CA VAL A 94 -6.60 -8.09 15.88
C VAL A 94 -7.16 -7.62 14.55
N VAL A 95 -7.39 -8.57 13.65
CA VAL A 95 -8.06 -8.33 12.39
C VAL A 95 -9.44 -8.96 12.43
N TYR A 96 -10.50 -8.13 12.42
CA TYR A 96 -11.86 -8.62 12.31
C TYR A 96 -12.18 -8.94 10.86
N ARG A 97 -12.68 -10.14 10.63
CA ARG A 97 -13.06 -10.67 9.32
C ARG A 97 -14.51 -11.05 9.26
N SER A 98 -15.02 -11.34 8.07
CA SER A 98 -16.36 -11.89 7.90
C SER A 98 -16.54 -13.19 8.68
N TYR A 99 -17.69 -13.32 9.31
CA TYR A 99 -18.10 -14.58 9.94
C TYR A 99 -18.55 -15.64 8.91
N LYS A 100 -18.87 -15.21 7.69
CA LYS A 100 -19.31 -16.09 6.58
C LYS A 100 -18.16 -16.75 5.85
N ASN A 101 -16.99 -16.15 5.91
CA ASN A 101 -15.84 -16.58 5.14
C ASN A 101 -14.79 -17.25 6.05
N ASN A 102 -14.46 -18.50 5.73
CA ASN A 102 -13.40 -19.23 6.43
C ASN A 102 -11.99 -18.89 5.90
N ALA A 103 -11.87 -18.10 4.82
CA ALA A 103 -10.59 -17.68 4.27
C ALA A 103 -9.93 -16.66 5.20
N ASP A 104 -9.08 -17.15 6.08
CA ASP A 104 -8.40 -16.36 7.12
C ASP A 104 -6.96 -15.98 6.77
N ASP A 105 -6.45 -16.48 5.64
CA ASP A 105 -5.04 -16.35 5.26
C ASP A 105 -4.60 -14.89 5.15
N LEU A 106 -5.35 -14.03 4.47
CA LEU A 106 -4.97 -12.62 4.34
C LEU A 106 -5.13 -11.87 5.66
N GLY A 107 -6.23 -12.13 6.41
CA GLY A 107 -6.45 -11.50 7.71
C GLY A 107 -5.32 -11.82 8.70
N LEU A 108 -4.88 -13.08 8.75
CA LEU A 108 -3.77 -13.49 9.62
C LEU A 108 -2.42 -12.92 9.15
N LYS A 109 -2.18 -12.87 7.82
CA LYS A 109 -0.99 -12.21 7.24
C LYS A 109 -0.93 -10.72 7.60
N LEU A 110 -2.06 -10.01 7.50
CA LEU A 110 -2.16 -8.60 7.90
C LEU A 110 -1.89 -8.44 9.40
N ALA A 111 -2.56 -9.24 10.24
CA ALA A 111 -2.36 -9.19 11.69
C ALA A 111 -0.89 -9.41 12.07
N LYS A 112 -0.24 -10.39 11.45
CA LYS A 112 1.18 -10.69 11.67
C LYS A 112 2.09 -9.57 11.18
N ALA A 113 1.87 -9.06 9.97
CA ALA A 113 2.67 -7.97 9.41
C ALA A 113 2.64 -6.71 10.27
N VAL A 114 1.46 -6.35 10.77
CA VAL A 114 1.29 -5.23 11.70
C VAL A 114 2.01 -5.49 13.02
N ALA A 115 1.80 -6.67 13.64
CA ALA A 115 2.40 -7.02 14.92
C ALA A 115 3.93 -7.05 14.85
N ASP A 116 4.50 -7.67 13.84
CA ASP A 116 5.95 -7.74 13.62
C ASP A 116 6.56 -6.33 13.42
N THR A 117 5.83 -5.44 12.72
CA THR A 117 6.29 -4.07 12.45
C THR A 117 6.21 -3.18 13.69
N MET A 118 5.15 -3.29 14.47
CA MET A 118 4.97 -2.53 15.71
C MET A 118 5.76 -3.11 16.89
N GLY A 119 6.13 -4.38 16.83
CA GLY A 119 6.78 -5.09 17.94
C GLY A 119 5.83 -5.33 19.12
N THR A 120 4.55 -5.72 18.84
CA THR A 120 3.56 -5.94 19.89
C THR A 120 3.93 -7.10 20.80
N LYS A 121 3.60 -6.99 22.09
CA LYS A 121 3.99 -7.98 23.11
C LYS A 121 3.19 -9.28 23.04
N GLN A 122 1.97 -9.20 22.54
CA GLN A 122 1.05 -10.35 22.51
C GLN A 122 0.83 -10.80 21.07
N ASN A 123 0.51 -12.09 20.90
CA ASN A 123 0.32 -12.69 19.58
C ASN A 123 -0.83 -12.04 18.80
N PRO A 124 -0.59 -11.74 17.51
CA PRO A 124 -1.65 -11.27 16.62
C PRO A 124 -2.67 -12.36 16.36
N ARG A 125 -3.90 -11.94 16.04
CA ARG A 125 -4.99 -12.87 15.77
C ARG A 125 -6.02 -12.29 14.83
N THR A 126 -6.83 -13.17 14.24
CA THR A 126 -8.07 -12.78 13.62
C THR A 126 -9.25 -13.05 14.55
N SER A 127 -10.35 -12.36 14.31
CA SER A 127 -11.59 -12.53 15.07
C SER A 127 -12.81 -12.33 14.17
N ILE A 128 -13.92 -12.86 14.62
CA ILE A 128 -15.24 -12.62 14.02
C ILE A 128 -16.16 -12.01 15.07
N ARG A 129 -17.10 -11.18 14.62
CA ARG A 129 -18.14 -10.66 15.50
C ARG A 129 -19.46 -10.60 14.76
N LYS A 130 -20.42 -11.38 15.24
CA LYS A 130 -21.79 -11.42 14.72
C LYS A 130 -22.67 -10.41 15.44
N SER A 131 -23.76 -9.99 14.80
CA SER A 131 -24.85 -9.31 15.46
C SER A 131 -25.42 -10.17 16.60
N GLU A 132 -26.17 -9.59 17.52
CA GLU A 132 -26.80 -10.33 18.64
C GLU A 132 -27.67 -11.48 18.15
N LYS A 133 -28.37 -11.30 17.03
CA LYS A 133 -29.18 -12.36 16.40
C LYS A 133 -28.35 -13.35 15.56
N GLY A 134 -27.06 -13.10 15.36
CA GLY A 134 -26.16 -13.96 14.58
C GLY A 134 -26.43 -13.98 13.06
N GLU A 135 -27.24 -13.05 12.54
CA GLU A 135 -27.71 -13.04 11.15
C GLU A 135 -26.84 -12.22 10.21
N TRP A 136 -26.07 -11.25 10.74
CA TRP A 136 -25.22 -10.34 9.96
C TRP A 136 -23.94 -9.92 10.70
N GLU A 137 -23.04 -9.23 9.99
CA GLU A 137 -21.82 -8.67 10.57
C GLU A 137 -22.16 -7.65 11.66
N TYR A 138 -21.49 -7.72 12.81
CA TYR A 138 -21.67 -6.76 13.90
C TYR A 138 -21.29 -5.33 13.49
N TYR A 139 -20.16 -5.20 12.81
CA TYR A 139 -19.65 -3.90 12.41
C TYR A 139 -20.37 -3.35 11.18
N GLY A 140 -20.88 -2.12 11.26
CA GLY A 140 -21.61 -1.49 10.16
C GLY A 140 -20.81 -1.38 8.86
N VAL A 141 -19.52 -1.14 8.95
CA VAL A 141 -18.64 -1.07 7.80
C VAL A 141 -18.48 -2.45 7.12
N LEU A 142 -18.37 -3.52 7.88
CA LEU A 142 -18.30 -4.87 7.32
C LEU A 142 -19.64 -5.31 6.71
N ARG A 143 -20.80 -4.95 7.36
CA ARG A 143 -22.11 -5.15 6.74
C ARG A 143 -22.23 -4.47 5.38
N GLY A 144 -21.75 -3.23 5.29
CA GLY A 144 -21.76 -2.51 4.03
C GLY A 144 -20.94 -3.18 2.95
N ALA A 145 -19.76 -3.70 3.29
CA ALA A 145 -18.88 -4.42 2.37
C ALA A 145 -19.46 -5.78 1.96
N ASP A 146 -20.06 -6.53 2.90
CA ASP A 146 -20.77 -7.78 2.64
C ASP A 146 -21.94 -7.57 1.66
N ASP A 147 -22.80 -6.59 1.95
CA ASP A 147 -23.93 -6.23 1.08
C ASP A 147 -23.52 -5.59 -0.25
N ALA A 148 -22.29 -5.14 -0.38
CA ALA A 148 -21.69 -4.70 -1.63
C ALA A 148 -21.19 -5.87 -2.49
N GLY A 149 -21.15 -7.09 -1.93
CA GLY A 149 -20.60 -8.27 -2.57
C GLY A 149 -19.07 -8.27 -2.65
N CYS A 150 -18.38 -7.54 -1.77
CA CYS A 150 -16.93 -7.57 -1.68
C CYS A 150 -16.47 -8.93 -1.13
N PRO A 151 -15.60 -9.68 -1.84
CA PRO A 151 -15.26 -11.04 -1.42
C PRO A 151 -14.40 -11.10 -0.16
N LEU A 152 -13.52 -10.11 0.05
CA LEU A 152 -12.65 -10.04 1.24
C LEU A 152 -12.79 -8.67 1.90
N PHE A 153 -13.12 -8.65 3.18
CA PHE A 153 -13.26 -7.40 3.93
C PHE A 153 -12.84 -7.55 5.39
N TYR A 154 -12.10 -6.55 5.87
CA TYR A 154 -11.45 -6.57 7.17
C TYR A 154 -11.55 -5.23 7.89
N ILE A 155 -11.55 -5.28 9.24
CA ILE A 155 -11.12 -4.18 10.10
C ILE A 155 -9.76 -4.59 10.67
N VAL A 156 -8.76 -3.76 10.49
CA VAL A 156 -7.43 -3.96 11.06
C VAL A 156 -7.29 -3.04 12.27
N GLU A 157 -7.16 -3.63 13.45
CA GLU A 157 -6.90 -2.93 14.70
C GLU A 157 -5.38 -2.93 14.97
N ASN A 158 -4.76 -1.81 14.66
CA ASN A 158 -3.31 -1.59 14.75
C ASN A 158 -2.92 -1.35 16.22
N SER A 159 -2.96 -2.41 17.04
CA SER A 159 -2.79 -2.38 18.50
C SER A 159 -3.80 -1.45 19.19
N PHE A 160 -3.45 -0.86 20.33
CA PHE A 160 -4.39 -0.15 21.21
C PHE A 160 -3.93 1.27 21.49
N HIS A 161 -4.77 2.26 21.17
CA HIS A 161 -4.50 3.66 21.51
C HIS A 161 -4.72 3.98 23.00
N THR A 162 -5.16 3.00 23.80
CA THR A 162 -5.14 3.06 25.27
C THR A 162 -3.78 2.65 25.85
N ASN A 163 -2.89 2.05 25.05
CA ASN A 163 -1.53 1.69 25.43
C ASN A 163 -0.55 2.84 25.13
N PRO A 164 0.23 3.34 26.12
CA PRO A 164 1.14 4.47 25.92
C PRO A 164 2.23 4.22 24.87
N ILE A 165 2.76 2.97 24.81
CA ILE A 165 3.82 2.60 23.86
C ILE A 165 3.26 2.60 22.44
N SER A 166 2.15 1.89 22.24
CA SER A 166 1.48 1.81 20.93
C SER A 166 1.02 3.18 20.45
N THR A 167 0.47 4.01 21.34
CA THR A 167 0.05 5.38 21.01
C THR A 167 1.23 6.24 20.56
N THR A 168 2.35 6.18 21.27
CA THR A 168 3.55 6.94 20.91
C THR A 168 4.10 6.47 19.57
N TRP A 169 4.08 5.16 19.31
CA TRP A 169 4.51 4.56 18.07
C TRP A 169 3.65 5.01 16.87
N LEU A 170 2.32 5.02 17.05
CA LEU A 170 1.35 5.42 16.02
C LEU A 170 1.30 6.92 15.75
N LEU A 171 1.88 7.76 16.62
CA LEU A 171 2.01 9.21 16.38
C LEU A 171 3.11 9.56 15.40
N ASP A 172 4.10 8.68 15.21
CA ASP A 172 5.24 8.91 14.32
C ASP A 172 4.87 8.57 12.88
N ASP A 173 4.88 9.55 11.99
CA ASP A 173 4.55 9.38 10.56
C ASP A 173 5.51 8.41 9.86
N SER A 174 6.78 8.35 10.26
CA SER A 174 7.74 7.39 9.71
C SER A 174 7.39 5.94 10.05
N ASN A 175 6.80 5.72 11.22
CA ASN A 175 6.29 4.42 11.64
C ASN A 175 5.00 4.05 10.89
N LEU A 176 4.10 5.01 10.66
CA LEU A 176 2.90 4.77 9.83
C LEU A 176 3.29 4.37 8.40
N LYS A 177 4.34 4.97 7.83
CA LYS A 177 4.89 4.55 6.53
C LYS A 177 5.42 3.12 6.54
N LYS A 178 6.18 2.73 7.57
CA LYS A 178 6.66 1.34 7.72
C LYS A 178 5.49 0.36 7.84
N LEU A 179 4.45 0.75 8.59
CA LEU A 179 3.25 -0.05 8.77
C LEU A 179 2.49 -0.24 7.44
N ALA A 180 2.34 0.83 6.68
CA ALA A 180 1.75 0.82 5.35
C ALA A 180 2.53 -0.10 4.39
N GLN A 181 3.86 -0.03 4.40
CA GLN A 181 4.72 -0.90 3.60
C GLN A 181 4.55 -2.37 3.96
N ALA A 182 4.50 -2.69 5.25
CA ALA A 182 4.32 -4.06 5.72
C ALA A 182 2.94 -4.63 5.34
N GLN A 183 1.88 -3.85 5.49
CA GLN A 183 0.54 -4.24 5.08
C GLN A 183 0.43 -4.38 3.55
N ALA A 184 0.96 -3.44 2.79
CA ALA A 184 0.97 -3.51 1.33
C ALA A 184 1.73 -4.75 0.84
N LYS A 185 2.86 -5.08 1.47
CA LYS A 185 3.61 -6.30 1.17
C LYS A 185 2.79 -7.56 1.46
N ALA A 186 2.11 -7.63 2.60
CA ALA A 186 1.25 -8.77 2.94
C ALA A 186 0.12 -8.97 1.92
N ILE A 187 -0.49 -7.88 1.45
CA ILE A 187 -1.50 -7.89 0.39
C ILE A 187 -0.89 -8.34 -0.94
N ALA A 188 0.27 -7.79 -1.30
CA ALA A 188 0.96 -8.13 -2.54
C ALA A 188 1.38 -9.60 -2.58
N ASP A 189 1.91 -10.14 -1.50
CA ASP A 189 2.28 -11.55 -1.36
C ASP A 189 1.05 -12.47 -1.49
N TYR A 190 -0.09 -12.06 -0.92
CA TYR A 190 -1.34 -12.81 -1.03
C TYR A 190 -1.86 -12.90 -2.47
N TYR A 191 -1.90 -11.76 -3.17
CA TYR A 191 -2.35 -11.67 -4.55
C TYR A 191 -1.25 -11.95 -5.59
N LYS A 192 -0.03 -12.26 -5.16
CA LYS A 192 1.16 -12.49 -6.02
C LYS A 192 1.44 -11.31 -6.95
N LEU A 193 1.33 -10.11 -6.42
CA LEU A 193 1.60 -8.87 -7.16
C LEU A 193 3.11 -8.62 -7.26
N SER A 194 3.53 -8.05 -8.38
CA SER A 194 4.91 -7.57 -8.58
C SER A 194 4.95 -6.05 -8.46
N LYS A 195 6.02 -5.50 -7.89
CA LYS A 195 6.22 -4.05 -7.89
C LYS A 195 6.41 -3.53 -9.31
N LYS A 196 5.94 -2.31 -9.54
CA LYS A 196 6.36 -1.53 -10.70
C LYS A 196 7.87 -1.31 -10.58
N ALA A 197 8.57 -1.37 -11.69
CA ALA A 197 9.97 -0.99 -11.67
C ALA A 197 10.11 0.47 -11.22
N SER A 198 10.82 0.71 -10.12
CA SER A 198 11.14 2.06 -9.68
C SER A 198 12.10 2.71 -10.67
N ILE A 199 12.03 4.05 -10.80
CA ILE A 199 13.06 4.77 -11.53
C ILE A 199 14.40 4.55 -10.76
N PRO A 200 15.43 3.99 -11.40
CA PRO A 200 16.72 3.82 -10.73
C PRO A 200 17.29 5.15 -10.22
N ASP A 201 17.75 5.18 -8.97
CA ASP A 201 18.28 6.41 -8.37
C ASP A 201 19.63 6.82 -8.96
N LYS A 202 20.44 5.85 -9.37
CA LYS A 202 21.77 6.04 -9.96
C LYS A 202 21.73 6.01 -11.49
N ALA A 203 22.77 6.54 -12.12
CA ALA A 203 22.95 6.34 -13.55
C ALA A 203 23.08 4.85 -13.87
N ILE A 204 22.43 4.42 -14.96
CA ILE A 204 22.47 3.04 -15.41
C ILE A 204 23.63 2.89 -16.39
N THR A 205 24.50 1.93 -16.11
CA THR A 205 25.72 1.60 -16.89
C THR A 205 25.75 0.08 -17.09
N PRO A 206 26.69 -0.47 -17.88
CA PRO A 206 26.88 -1.92 -17.99
C PRO A 206 27.11 -2.65 -16.66
N GLU A 207 27.62 -1.95 -15.65
CA GLU A 207 27.91 -2.50 -14.30
C GLU A 207 26.78 -2.33 -13.30
N SER A 208 25.64 -1.76 -13.75
CA SER A 208 24.47 -1.56 -12.89
C SER A 208 23.75 -2.87 -12.56
N ASP A 209 22.90 -2.81 -11.51
CA ASP A 209 22.05 -3.92 -11.16
C ASP A 209 21.23 -4.38 -12.40
N PRO A 210 21.14 -5.67 -12.68
CA PRO A 210 20.35 -6.20 -13.79
C PRO A 210 18.89 -5.73 -13.81
N GLU A 211 18.27 -5.48 -12.66
CA GLU A 211 16.89 -4.96 -12.60
C GLU A 211 16.80 -3.49 -13.06
N ASP A 212 17.82 -2.67 -12.78
CA ASP A 212 17.90 -1.30 -13.31
C ASP A 212 18.08 -1.30 -14.84
N ILE A 213 18.88 -2.23 -15.35
CA ILE A 213 19.08 -2.40 -16.79
C ILE A 213 17.80 -2.88 -17.46
N LYS A 214 17.10 -3.85 -16.88
CA LYS A 214 15.78 -4.31 -17.39
C LYS A 214 14.78 -3.18 -17.43
N TRP A 215 14.72 -2.36 -16.37
CA TRP A 215 13.87 -1.17 -16.36
C TRP A 215 14.17 -0.27 -17.57
N ALA A 216 15.44 0.01 -17.84
CA ALA A 216 15.82 0.84 -19.00
C ALA A 216 15.44 0.19 -20.32
N GLN A 217 15.66 -1.11 -20.48
CA GLN A 217 15.30 -1.87 -21.68
C GLN A 217 13.80 -1.89 -21.93
N GLU A 218 12.96 -2.08 -20.89
CA GLU A 218 11.50 -2.00 -20.98
C GLU A 218 11.06 -0.60 -21.43
N LYS A 219 11.60 0.44 -20.81
CA LYS A 219 11.25 1.83 -21.12
C LYS A 219 11.73 2.27 -22.51
N LEU A 220 12.93 1.86 -22.93
CA LEU A 220 13.42 2.06 -24.28
C LEU A 220 12.49 1.39 -25.30
N ASN A 221 12.07 0.17 -25.06
CA ASN A 221 11.10 -0.53 -25.91
C ASN A 221 9.75 0.17 -26.04
N ALA A 222 9.34 0.92 -25.01
CA ALA A 222 8.07 1.64 -25.02
C ALA A 222 8.14 2.98 -25.78
N VAL A 223 9.32 3.63 -25.81
CA VAL A 223 9.46 4.98 -26.37
C VAL A 223 10.06 5.01 -27.77
N LEU A 224 10.84 4.00 -28.13
CA LEU A 224 11.51 3.97 -29.44
C LEU A 224 10.53 3.68 -30.59
N PRO A 225 10.79 4.26 -31.78
CA PRO A 225 9.97 4.03 -32.96
C PRO A 225 9.88 2.54 -33.34
N ASP A 226 8.80 2.15 -34.03
CA ASP A 226 8.54 0.74 -34.38
C ASP A 226 9.56 0.12 -35.34
N TRP A 227 10.30 0.95 -36.10
CA TRP A 227 11.38 0.46 -36.95
C TRP A 227 12.65 0.05 -36.20
N VAL A 228 12.76 0.41 -34.90
CA VAL A 228 13.87 -0.02 -34.05
C VAL A 228 13.56 -1.42 -33.50
N PRO A 229 14.42 -2.42 -33.71
CA PRO A 229 14.21 -3.74 -33.15
C PRO A 229 14.06 -3.68 -31.63
N ARG A 230 13.06 -4.37 -31.10
CA ARG A 230 12.83 -4.42 -29.64
C ARG A 230 14.01 -5.10 -28.94
N LEU A 231 14.43 -4.49 -27.83
CA LEU A 231 15.45 -5.06 -26.95
C LEU A 231 14.88 -6.29 -26.25
N LYS A 232 15.73 -7.30 -26.06
CA LYS A 232 15.46 -8.34 -25.08
C LYS A 232 15.61 -7.72 -23.69
N VAL A 233 14.63 -7.90 -22.82
CA VAL A 233 14.66 -7.43 -21.44
C VAL A 233 15.34 -8.49 -20.57
N ASP A 234 16.66 -8.51 -20.59
CA ASP A 234 17.48 -9.54 -19.95
C ASP A 234 18.39 -9.00 -18.82
N GLY A 235 18.49 -7.69 -18.69
CA GLY A 235 19.37 -7.09 -17.70
C GLY A 235 20.84 -7.01 -18.13
N ASP A 236 21.14 -7.28 -19.41
CA ASP A 236 22.47 -7.09 -19.98
C ASP A 236 22.54 -5.79 -20.79
N TYR A 237 23.42 -4.88 -20.37
CA TYR A 237 23.66 -3.60 -21.04
C TYR A 237 24.64 -3.79 -22.19
N GLY A 238 24.24 -4.53 -23.20
CA GLY A 238 25.05 -4.78 -24.38
C GLY A 238 24.96 -3.68 -25.46
N SER A 239 25.56 -3.95 -26.60
CA SER A 239 25.61 -3.03 -27.76
C SER A 239 24.24 -2.60 -28.26
N LYS A 240 23.23 -3.48 -28.20
CA LYS A 240 21.85 -3.17 -28.60
C LYS A 240 21.20 -2.13 -27.66
N THR A 241 21.37 -2.27 -26.35
CA THR A 241 20.90 -1.30 -25.37
C THR A 241 21.57 0.05 -25.58
N ARG A 242 22.88 0.06 -25.79
CA ARG A 242 23.64 1.25 -26.10
C ARG A 242 23.13 1.98 -27.35
N ILE A 243 22.92 1.24 -28.45
CA ILE A 243 22.39 1.82 -29.69
C ILE A 243 20.98 2.40 -29.48
N ALA A 244 20.14 1.71 -28.72
CA ALA A 244 18.80 2.17 -28.40
C ALA A 244 18.81 3.51 -27.62
N VAL A 245 19.76 3.68 -26.69
CA VAL A 245 19.98 4.95 -25.97
C VAL A 245 20.39 6.08 -26.94
N LEU A 246 21.30 5.81 -27.84
CA LEU A 246 21.75 6.79 -28.84
C LEU A 246 20.60 7.22 -29.75
N ILE A 247 19.77 6.28 -30.23
CA ILE A 247 18.59 6.58 -31.03
C ILE A 247 17.59 7.45 -30.23
N LEU A 248 17.35 7.14 -28.96
CA LEU A 248 16.51 7.96 -28.09
C LEU A 248 17.04 9.40 -28.02
N TRP A 249 18.34 9.58 -27.74
CA TRP A 249 18.94 10.90 -27.63
C TRP A 249 18.86 11.69 -28.95
N ASP A 250 19.05 11.02 -30.06
CA ASP A 250 18.89 11.65 -31.39
C ASP A 250 17.45 12.11 -31.62
N SER A 251 16.47 11.24 -31.31
CA SER A 251 15.03 11.56 -31.41
C SER A 251 14.59 12.73 -30.51
N LEU A 252 15.29 12.94 -29.38
CA LEU A 252 15.07 14.07 -28.46
C LEU A 252 15.85 15.34 -28.88
N GLY A 253 16.62 15.28 -29.96
CA GLY A 253 17.51 16.37 -30.38
C GLY A 253 18.74 16.56 -29.49
N TRP A 254 19.06 15.58 -28.63
CA TRP A 254 20.17 15.64 -27.69
C TRP A 254 21.49 15.13 -28.28
N GLY A 255 21.46 14.37 -29.38
CA GLY A 255 22.63 13.68 -29.95
C GLY A 255 23.86 14.56 -30.18
N LYS A 256 23.65 15.83 -30.58
CA LYS A 256 24.74 16.79 -30.79
C LYS A 256 25.39 17.33 -29.52
N HIS A 257 24.73 17.18 -28.38
CA HIS A 257 25.14 17.72 -27.09
C HIS A 257 25.64 16.65 -26.10
N MET A 258 25.43 15.38 -26.42
CA MET A 258 25.88 14.28 -25.58
C MET A 258 27.31 13.91 -25.94
N LYS A 259 28.19 14.04 -24.93
CA LYS A 259 29.61 13.58 -25.04
C LYS A 259 29.74 12.08 -24.74
N ASP A 260 28.65 11.44 -24.34
CA ASP A 260 28.56 10.03 -23.97
C ASP A 260 28.27 9.19 -25.20
N ASP A 261 28.81 8.01 -25.23
CA ASP A 261 28.66 7.06 -26.35
C ASP A 261 27.48 6.09 -26.18
N GLY A 262 26.56 6.39 -25.30
CA GLY A 262 25.39 5.57 -25.01
C GLY A 262 25.62 4.49 -23.94
N THR A 263 26.77 4.49 -23.28
CA THR A 263 27.09 3.54 -22.20
C THR A 263 26.52 3.96 -20.84
N ARG A 264 25.90 5.16 -20.77
CA ARG A 264 25.40 5.69 -19.50
C ARG A 264 24.03 6.36 -19.69
N ILE A 265 23.02 5.88 -18.98
CA ILE A 265 21.70 6.51 -18.87
C ILE A 265 21.71 7.42 -17.62
N GLY A 266 21.95 8.71 -17.84
CA GLY A 266 22.00 9.72 -16.80
C GLY A 266 20.61 10.11 -16.26
N LYS A 267 20.57 11.08 -15.32
CA LYS A 267 19.34 11.53 -14.67
C LYS A 267 18.27 11.99 -15.67
N SER A 268 18.60 12.90 -16.57
CA SER A 268 17.66 13.46 -17.55
C SER A 268 17.07 12.38 -18.47
N THR A 269 17.87 11.40 -18.91
CA THR A 269 17.37 10.28 -19.71
C THR A 269 16.42 9.40 -18.93
N ARG A 270 16.72 9.09 -17.65
CA ARG A 270 15.81 8.33 -16.78
C ARG A 270 14.50 9.06 -16.55
N GLU A 271 14.52 10.37 -16.35
CA GLU A 271 13.31 11.20 -16.20
C GLU A 271 12.43 11.19 -17.46
N VAL A 272 13.04 11.17 -18.65
CA VAL A 272 12.28 11.00 -19.89
C VAL A 272 11.70 9.60 -19.98
N LEU A 273 12.52 8.56 -19.77
CA LEU A 273 12.08 7.15 -19.84
C LEU A 273 10.95 6.84 -18.83
N ALA A 274 10.95 7.48 -17.68
CA ALA A 274 9.93 7.29 -16.66
C ALA A 274 8.53 7.73 -17.04
N LYS A 275 8.39 8.51 -18.11
CA LYS A 275 7.08 8.98 -18.63
C LYS A 275 6.35 7.92 -19.46
N TYR A 276 7.03 6.87 -19.82
CA TYR A 276 6.53 5.73 -20.60
C TYR A 276 6.54 4.44 -19.75
#